data_ce87cf4a63c6503421420ed4bf10fe2f
#
_entry.id   ce87cf4a63c6503421420ed4bf10fe2f
#
_cell.length_a   1.000
_cell.length_b   1.000
_cell.length_c   1.000
_cell.angle_alpha   90.00
_cell.angle_beta   90.00
_cell.angle_gamma   90.00
#
_symmetry.space_group_name_H-M   'P 1'
#
loop_
_entity.id
_entity.type
_entity.pdbx_description
1 polymer ?
#
loop_
_entity_poly.entity_id
_entity_poly.type
_entity_poly.pdbx_seq_one_letter_code
_entity_poly.pdbx_strand_id
1 'polypeptide(L)'
;RDTQFFDTVQEKKIDVSEVLALVYEALTKKGYNPVNQIVGYVMSGDPTYITSYNSARSLIMKVERDEIIEELLNVYINTKFSN
;
A
#
# COMPACT_ATOMS: atom_id res chain seq x y z
N ARG A 1 10.86 -29.21 -16.72
CA ARG A 1 10.75 -28.68 -16.44
C ARG A 1 10.78 -28.11 -16.31
N ASP A 2 10.89 -28.09 -16.33
CA ASP A 2 10.85 -27.26 -16.06
C ASP A 2 10.27 -26.38 -15.70
N THR A 3 9.83 -26.28 -15.38
CA THR A 3 9.06 -25.54 -15.01
C THR A 3 9.34 -24.77 -13.90
N GLN A 4 9.87 -25.04 -13.12
CA GLN A 4 10.11 -24.33 -12.11
C GLN A 4 10.93 -23.31 -12.32
N PHE A 5 11.56 -23.36 -13.21
CA PHE A 5 12.36 -22.39 -13.37
C PHE A 5 11.73 -21.12 -13.59
N PHE A 6 10.60 -21.11 -14.16
CA PHE A 6 10.07 -19.90 -14.34
C PHE A 6 9.44 -19.42 -13.14
N ASP A 7 9.37 -20.19 -12.21
CA ASP A 7 8.87 -19.70 -11.08
C ASP A 7 9.79 -18.78 -10.51
N THR A 8 10.98 -18.95 -10.70
CA THR A 8 11.85 -18.12 -10.10
C THR A 8 11.93 -16.81 -10.69
N VAL A 9 11.38 -16.69 -11.82
CA VAL A 9 11.38 -15.46 -12.36
C VAL A 9 10.27 -14.75 -11.92
N GLN A 10 9.59 -15.23 -11.03
CA GLN A 10 8.45 -14.66 -10.66
C GLN A 10 8.58 -13.32 -10.25
N GLU A 11 7.64 -12.61 -10.27
CA GLU A 11 7.65 -11.28 -10.00
C GLU A 11 8.06 -10.99 -8.61
N LYS A 12 8.59 -9.89 -8.37
CA LYS A 12 8.94 -9.50 -7.11
C LYS A 12 7.77 -9.26 -6.25
N LYS A 13 7.90 -9.54 -5.00
CA LYS A 13 6.86 -9.27 -4.09
C LYS A 13 6.72 -7.82 -3.92
N ILE A 14 5.52 -7.31 -3.86
CA ILE A 14 5.26 -5.92 -3.69
C ILE A 14 5.45 -5.53 -2.24
N ASP A 15 6.21 -4.49 -1.98
CA ASP A 15 6.48 -4.05 -0.64
C ASP A 15 5.39 -3.08 -0.21
N VAL A 16 4.55 -3.51 0.71
CA VAL A 16 3.42 -2.71 1.17
C VAL A 16 3.88 -1.38 1.75
N SER A 17 4.98 -1.38 2.47
CA SER A 17 5.50 -0.16 3.07
C SER A 17 5.86 0.86 2.00
N GLU A 18 6.48 0.42 0.92
CA GLU A 18 6.84 1.32 -0.16
C GLU A 18 5.61 1.84 -0.88
N VAL A 19 4.63 0.99 -1.08
CA VAL A 19 3.39 1.42 -1.72
C VAL A 19 2.72 2.49 -0.88
N LEU A 20 2.67 2.28 0.43
CA LEU A 20 2.04 3.27 1.31
C LEU A 20 2.79 4.58 1.31
N ALA A 21 4.12 4.55 1.24
CA ALA A 21 4.90 5.78 1.19
C ALA A 21 4.62 6.56 -0.09
N LEU A 22 4.54 5.85 -1.22
CA LEU A 22 4.24 6.50 -2.49
C LEU A 22 2.84 7.07 -2.51
N VAL A 23 1.88 6.33 -1.95
CA VAL A 23 0.50 6.80 -1.89
C VAL A 23 0.40 8.03 -0.98
N TYR A 24 1.09 8.00 0.15
CA TYR A 24 1.11 9.13 1.06
C TYR A 24 1.64 10.37 0.34
N GLU A 25 2.74 10.23 -0.38
CA GLU A 25 3.32 11.36 -1.09
C GLU A 25 2.38 11.87 -2.17
N ALA A 26 1.76 10.98 -2.90
CA ALA A 26 0.88 11.41 -3.99
C ALA A 26 -0.34 12.15 -3.43
N LEU A 27 -0.92 11.65 -2.36
CA LEU A 27 -2.08 12.30 -1.77
C LEU A 27 -1.71 13.67 -1.22
N THR A 28 -0.57 13.75 -0.54
CA THR A 28 -0.13 15.00 0.02
C THR A 28 0.17 16.02 -1.08
N LYS A 29 0.83 15.57 -2.14
CA LYS A 29 1.18 16.46 -3.23
C LYS A 29 -0.07 17.01 -3.89
N LYS A 30 -1.12 16.23 -3.96
CA LYS A 30 -2.35 16.70 -4.58
C LYS A 30 -3.29 17.41 -3.60
N GLY A 31 -2.85 17.60 -2.36
CA GLY A 31 -3.63 18.39 -1.40
C GLY A 31 -4.68 17.62 -0.64
N TYR A 32 -4.65 16.29 -0.68
CA TYR A 32 -5.60 15.52 0.08
C TYR A 32 -5.06 15.19 1.46
N ASN A 33 -5.95 14.87 2.37
CA ASN A 33 -5.54 14.40 3.69
C ASN A 33 -5.25 12.91 3.57
N PRO A 34 -4.00 12.48 3.73
CA PRO A 34 -3.68 11.08 3.47
C PRO A 34 -4.38 10.11 4.39
N VAL A 35 -4.55 10.46 5.66
CA VAL A 35 -5.18 9.55 6.60
C VAL A 35 -6.64 9.32 6.21
N ASN A 36 -7.35 10.40 5.89
CA ASN A 36 -8.75 10.27 5.53
C ASN A 36 -8.92 9.43 4.27
N GLN A 37 -8.06 9.66 3.28
CA GLN A 37 -8.21 8.95 2.02
C GLN A 37 -7.83 7.48 2.15
N ILE A 38 -6.78 7.19 2.88
CA ILE A 38 -6.36 5.80 3.05
C ILE A 38 -7.38 5.04 3.88
N VAL A 39 -7.91 5.67 4.93
CA VAL A 39 -8.96 5.04 5.74
C VAL A 39 -10.19 4.77 4.89
N GLY A 40 -10.58 5.76 4.06
CA GLY A 40 -11.74 5.57 3.19
C GLY A 40 -11.54 4.41 2.24
N TYR A 41 -10.35 4.29 1.69
CA TYR A 41 -10.06 3.20 0.79
C TYR A 41 -10.12 1.85 1.52
N VAL A 42 -9.48 1.77 2.69
CA VAL A 42 -9.42 0.51 3.41
C VAL A 42 -10.81 0.06 3.83
N MET A 43 -11.65 0.99 4.25
CA MET A 43 -12.97 0.64 4.73
C MET A 43 -13.95 0.30 3.62
N SER A 44 -13.79 0.91 2.47
CA SER A 44 -14.76 0.74 1.39
C SER A 44 -14.26 -0.12 0.24
N GLY A 45 -12.96 -0.16 0.03
CA GLY A 45 -12.41 -0.81 -1.15
C GLY A 45 -12.59 0.02 -2.40
N ASP A 46 -13.01 1.26 -2.28
CA ASP A 46 -13.25 2.11 -3.44
C ASP A 46 -11.96 2.80 -3.84
N PRO A 47 -11.36 2.43 -4.96
CA PRO A 47 -10.06 2.99 -5.32
C PRO A 47 -10.10 4.48 -5.64
N THR A 48 -11.27 5.05 -5.81
CA THR A 48 -11.34 6.48 -6.10
C THR A 48 -10.98 7.34 -4.90
N TYR A 49 -10.87 6.74 -3.71
CA TYR A 49 -10.34 7.48 -2.58
C TYR A 49 -8.86 7.82 -2.78
N ILE A 50 -8.18 7.14 -3.69
CA ILE A 50 -6.74 7.33 -3.88
C ILE A 50 -6.50 8.02 -5.21
N THR A 51 -5.77 9.12 -5.19
CA THR A 51 -5.47 9.85 -6.42
C THR A 51 -4.73 8.96 -7.41
N SER A 52 -4.95 9.20 -8.68
CA SER A 52 -4.21 8.47 -9.72
C SER A 52 -2.82 9.06 -9.95
N TYR A 53 -2.49 10.16 -9.31
CA TYR A 53 -1.21 10.82 -9.49
C TYR A 53 -0.06 9.86 -9.15
N ASN A 54 0.94 9.85 -9.98
CA ASN A 54 2.12 9.00 -9.80
C ASN A 54 1.77 7.53 -9.64
N SER A 55 0.72 7.09 -10.28
CA SER A 55 0.27 5.69 -10.24
C SER A 55 -0.14 5.21 -8.85
N ALA A 56 -0.43 6.15 -7.95
CA ALA A 56 -0.75 5.76 -6.58
C ALA A 56 -1.94 4.84 -6.50
N ARG A 57 -3.00 5.14 -7.27
CA ARG A 57 -4.21 4.32 -7.25
C ARG A 57 -3.92 2.90 -7.72
N SER A 58 -3.20 2.77 -8.83
CA SER A 58 -2.94 1.44 -9.35
C SER A 58 -1.98 0.68 -8.44
N LEU A 59 -1.08 1.38 -7.77
CA LEU A 59 -0.18 0.72 -6.86
C LEU A 59 -0.87 0.18 -5.63
N ILE A 60 -1.76 0.95 -5.02
CA ILE A 60 -2.39 0.50 -3.80
C ILE A 60 -3.33 -0.66 -4.08
N MET A 61 -3.86 -0.73 -5.30
CA MET A 61 -4.73 -1.81 -5.68
C MET A 61 -3.99 -3.13 -5.86
N LYS A 62 -2.67 -3.10 -5.90
CA LYS A 62 -1.90 -4.32 -6.03
C LYS A 62 -1.66 -5.02 -4.71
N VAL A 63 -1.99 -4.40 -3.60
CA VAL A 63 -1.85 -5.03 -2.29
C VAL A 63 -3.22 -5.24 -1.69
N GLU A 64 -3.34 -6.25 -0.83
CA GLU A 64 -4.61 -6.53 -0.19
C GLU A 64 -4.85 -5.55 0.94
N ARG A 65 -6.10 -5.23 1.19
CA ARG A 65 -6.39 -4.24 2.22
C ARG A 65 -5.99 -4.69 3.61
N ASP A 66 -6.08 -5.99 3.88
CA ASP A 66 -5.64 -6.49 5.18
C ASP A 66 -4.13 -6.37 5.33
N GLU A 67 -3.38 -6.46 4.24
CA GLU A 67 -1.96 -6.24 4.30
C GLU A 67 -1.63 -4.80 4.65
N ILE A 68 -2.44 -3.88 4.18
CA ILE A 68 -2.25 -2.47 4.51
C ILE A 68 -2.46 -2.27 6.01
N ILE A 69 -3.54 -2.83 6.53
CA ILE A 69 -3.85 -2.69 7.95
C ILE A 69 -2.73 -3.32 8.78
N GLU A 70 -2.28 -4.49 8.36
CA GLU A 70 -1.24 -5.18 9.08
C GLU A 70 0.04 -4.37 9.14
N GLU A 71 0.42 -3.77 8.02
CA GLU A 71 1.61 -2.95 7.97
C GLU A 71 1.49 -1.74 8.90
N LEU A 72 0.34 -1.09 8.86
CA LEU A 72 0.14 0.10 9.69
C LEU A 72 0.17 -0.25 11.16
N LEU A 73 -0.45 -1.36 11.54
CA LEU A 73 -0.44 -1.79 12.93
C LEU A 73 0.94 -2.21 13.37
N ASN A 74 1.68 -2.90 12.52
CA ASN A 74 3.03 -3.30 12.87
C ASN A 74 3.92 -2.09 13.13
N VAL A 75 3.81 -1.08 12.31
CA VAL A 75 4.59 0.13 12.50
C VAL A 75 4.19 0.83 13.79
N TYR A 76 2.90 0.92 14.03
CA TYR A 76 2.41 1.58 15.24
C TYR A 76 2.91 0.86 16.49
N ILE A 77 2.77 -0.46 16.50
CA ILE A 77 3.14 -1.24 17.67
C ILE A 77 4.65 -1.20 17.88
N ASN A 78 5.41 -1.33 16.82
CA ASN A 78 6.85 -1.29 16.93
C ASN A 78 7.36 0.06 17.39
N THR A 79 6.69 1.12 16.97
CA THR A 79 7.09 2.46 17.35
C THR A 79 6.66 2.79 18.78
N LYS A 80 5.46 2.37 19.14
CA LYS A 80 4.92 2.77 20.43
C LYS A 80 5.41 1.88 21.57
N PHE A 81 5.58 0.59 21.32
CA PHE A 81 5.87 -0.34 22.38
C PHE A 81 7.25 -0.95 22.33
N SER A 82 8.06 -0.60 21.33
CA SER A 82 9.35 -1.18 21.29
C SER A 82 10.24 -0.41 22.23
N ASN A 83 11.26 -0.99 22.66
CA ASN A 83 12.12 -0.33 23.57
C ASN A 83 13.35 0.09 23.07
#